data_373c65b2e25336f15c7755066984dd03
#
_entry.id   373c65b2e25336f15c7755066984dd03
#
_cell.length_a   1.000
_cell.length_b   1.000
_cell.length_c   1.000
_cell.angle_alpha   90.00
_cell.angle_beta   90.00
_cell.angle_gamma   90.00
#
_symmetry.space_group_name_H-M   'P 1'
#
loop_
_entity.id
_entity.type
_entity.pdbx_description
1 polymer ?
#
loop_
_entity_poly.entity_id
_entity_poly.type
_entity_poly.pdbx_seq_one_letter_code
_entity_poly.pdbx_strand_id
1 'polypeptide(L)'
;MVFGLSKSGIAAADALLDENAKVFLYDESENAFSSAKVDELIKRGAKPVLNRTLSEILPLYDVLVLSPGIPVNHELAVLTKKTGKRVIGEIELGYLLTKSPIVAVTGTNGKTTTVSIIDKILETAEIKHELCGNVGIPFTSKIKRLSSYDVLCVAEISSFQLETVNLFCPHISCILNITPDHLERHYTMQNYVYLKSRITFNQRESEFAVLNADDKNILSFSDKIRAKKIWFSSEKRVDGAYLKNGKIYYFDDMITEERKIALIGKHNLENVLAAICCAKILGADNSAIEEVLCSYKGERHRIEFVGHISGRDFYDDSKATNTYSAISAIRTIKKPTILILGGKEKGEEYGELFEEIKKSSVKYVVLTGDSMEHMQKSAIGCGFYDVYPEKDFYKAIALAEYLSDDGDAILLSPACSSFDCFKNYSERGEAFIKAVKDYNGGGKNEENR
;
A
#
# COMPACT_ATOMS: atom_id res chain seq x y z
N MET A 1 5.60 13.86 23.78
CA MET A 1 4.14 13.54 23.76
C MET A 1 3.84 12.75 22.50
N VAL A 2 3.03 11.71 22.60
CA VAL A 2 2.50 10.95 21.45
C VAL A 2 1.05 11.34 21.26
N PHE A 3 0.70 11.77 20.04
CA PHE A 3 -0.66 12.16 19.65
C PHE A 3 -1.25 11.19 18.62
N GLY A 4 -2.40 10.63 18.95
CA GLY A 4 -3.10 9.57 18.25
C GLY A 4 -2.69 8.19 18.76
N LEU A 5 -3.59 7.50 19.48
CA LEU A 5 -3.35 6.23 20.16
C LEU A 5 -3.83 5.02 19.36
N SER A 6 -3.63 5.07 18.03
CA SER A 6 -3.76 3.93 17.13
C SER A 6 -2.47 3.07 17.13
N LYS A 7 -2.39 2.06 16.25
CA LYS A 7 -1.25 1.13 16.19
C LYS A 7 0.11 1.82 16.19
N SER A 8 0.31 2.85 15.36
CA SER A 8 1.59 3.57 15.24
C SER A 8 1.92 4.40 16.48
N GLY A 9 0.92 5.07 17.07
CA GLY A 9 1.14 5.86 18.28
C GLY A 9 1.43 4.99 19.50
N ILE A 10 0.72 3.88 19.66
CA ILE A 10 1.00 2.90 20.73
C ILE A 10 2.44 2.38 20.60
N ALA A 11 2.87 2.01 19.39
CA ALA A 11 4.21 1.51 19.14
C ALA A 11 5.29 2.59 19.40
N ALA A 12 5.02 3.83 18.99
CA ALA A 12 5.92 4.96 19.28
C ALA A 12 6.06 5.22 20.79
N ALA A 13 4.95 5.16 21.53
CA ALA A 13 4.96 5.33 22.98
C ALA A 13 5.72 4.20 23.69
N ASP A 14 5.53 2.97 23.23
CA ASP A 14 6.24 1.78 23.74
C ASP A 14 7.76 1.90 23.54
N ALA A 15 8.20 2.23 22.32
CA ALA A 15 9.60 2.44 21.99
C ALA A 15 10.23 3.59 22.82
N LEU A 16 9.50 4.69 23.03
CA LEU A 16 9.97 5.81 23.85
C LEU A 16 10.11 5.43 25.35
N LEU A 17 9.21 4.59 25.87
CA LEU A 17 9.34 4.07 27.23
C LEU A 17 10.56 3.14 27.39
N ASP A 18 10.86 2.33 26.38
CA ASP A 18 12.07 1.50 26.36
C ASP A 18 13.34 2.34 26.40
N GLU A 19 13.33 3.55 25.80
CA GLU A 19 14.42 4.52 25.85
C GLU A 19 14.39 5.42 27.13
N ASN A 20 13.60 5.06 28.14
CA ASN A 20 13.43 5.80 29.39
C ASN A 20 12.95 7.25 29.20
N ALA A 21 12.25 7.56 28.13
CA ALA A 21 11.68 8.87 27.90
C ALA A 21 10.44 9.11 28.77
N LYS A 22 10.21 10.37 29.17
CA LYS A 22 8.96 10.77 29.79
C LYS A 22 7.86 10.88 28.75
N VAL A 23 6.96 9.91 28.72
CA VAL A 23 5.91 9.79 27.71
C VAL A 23 4.59 10.34 28.21
N PHE A 24 3.98 11.24 27.43
CA PHE A 24 2.61 11.69 27.58
C PHE A 24 1.78 11.15 26.42
N LEU A 25 0.60 10.61 26.72
CA LEU A 25 -0.35 10.07 25.75
C LEU A 25 -1.49 11.06 25.55
N TYR A 26 -1.75 11.45 24.31
CA TYR A 26 -2.83 12.34 23.96
C TYR A 26 -3.63 11.79 22.76
N ASP A 27 -4.94 11.84 22.86
CA ASP A 27 -5.88 11.56 21.78
C ASP A 27 -7.14 12.41 22.01
N GLU A 28 -7.81 12.84 20.96
CA GLU A 28 -9.05 13.61 21.05
C GLU A 28 -10.25 12.71 21.39
N SER A 29 -10.14 11.42 21.14
CA SER A 29 -11.15 10.41 21.47
C SER A 29 -10.82 9.79 22.82
N GLU A 30 -11.70 9.99 23.83
CA GLU A 30 -11.57 9.32 25.13
C GLU A 30 -11.57 7.77 24.99
N ASN A 31 -12.29 7.25 24.00
CA ASN A 31 -12.33 5.81 23.71
C ASN A 31 -10.94 5.23 23.33
N ALA A 32 -10.04 6.06 22.83
CA ALA A 32 -8.67 5.63 22.52
C ALA A 32 -7.90 5.13 23.76
N PHE A 33 -8.27 5.61 24.93
CA PHE A 33 -7.67 5.22 26.22
C PHE A 33 -8.22 3.90 26.78
N SER A 34 -9.32 3.36 26.22
CA SER A 34 -9.95 2.13 26.72
C SER A 34 -9.31 0.83 26.21
N SER A 35 -8.16 0.91 25.53
CA SER A 35 -7.49 -0.28 25.01
C SER A 35 -6.51 -0.88 26.03
N ALA A 36 -6.47 -2.21 26.16
CA ALA A 36 -5.54 -2.92 27.05
C ALA A 36 -4.06 -2.56 26.78
N LYS A 37 -3.72 -2.21 25.54
CA LYS A 37 -2.35 -1.77 25.19
C LYS A 37 -2.01 -0.39 25.77
N VAL A 38 -2.97 0.53 25.80
CA VAL A 38 -2.78 1.84 26.42
C VAL A 38 -2.67 1.70 27.94
N ASP A 39 -3.47 0.83 28.57
CA ASP A 39 -3.37 0.50 30.00
C ASP A 39 -1.97 -0.05 30.34
N GLU A 40 -1.40 -0.89 29.48
CA GLU A 40 -0.04 -1.40 29.65
C GLU A 40 1.01 -0.28 29.61
N LEU A 41 0.90 0.65 28.67
CA LEU A 41 1.78 1.82 28.58
C LEU A 41 1.69 2.69 29.82
N ILE A 42 0.48 2.90 30.37
CA ILE A 42 0.25 3.65 31.60
C ILE A 42 0.90 2.94 32.80
N LYS A 43 0.74 1.63 32.92
CA LYS A 43 1.42 0.82 33.96
C LYS A 43 2.94 0.91 33.88
N ARG A 44 3.49 1.09 32.69
CA ARG A 44 4.93 1.31 32.43
C ARG A 44 5.38 2.75 32.65
N GLY A 45 4.49 3.66 33.03
CA GLY A 45 4.82 5.04 33.42
C GLY A 45 4.44 6.12 32.41
N ALA A 46 3.76 5.77 31.31
CA ALA A 46 3.18 6.77 30.42
C ALA A 46 2.05 7.54 31.11
N LYS A 47 1.94 8.84 30.87
CA LYS A 47 0.96 9.70 31.51
C LYS A 47 -0.15 10.10 30.55
N PRO A 48 -1.40 9.69 30.79
CA PRO A 48 -2.53 10.14 29.98
C PRO A 48 -2.74 11.65 30.17
N VAL A 49 -3.07 12.33 29.08
CA VAL A 49 -3.43 13.75 29.07
C VAL A 49 -4.89 13.84 28.61
N LEU A 50 -5.78 14.09 29.56
CA LEU A 50 -7.23 14.15 29.38
C LEU A 50 -7.74 15.49 29.87
N ASN A 51 -8.79 16.01 29.24
CA ASN A 51 -9.55 17.19 29.69
C ASN A 51 -8.67 18.41 29.99
N ARG A 52 -7.64 18.68 29.16
CA ARG A 52 -6.75 19.82 29.24
C ARG A 52 -6.84 20.72 28.02
N THR A 53 -6.69 22.01 28.22
CA THR A 53 -6.54 22.98 27.14
C THR A 53 -5.18 22.87 26.47
N LEU A 54 -5.07 23.33 25.24
CA LEU A 54 -3.79 23.29 24.50
C LEU A 54 -2.68 24.08 25.21
N SER A 55 -3.02 25.16 25.88
CA SER A 55 -2.08 25.97 26.69
C SER A 55 -1.50 25.21 27.87
N GLU A 56 -2.25 24.30 28.49
CA GLU A 56 -1.79 23.42 29.57
C GLU A 56 -1.00 22.22 29.07
N ILE A 57 -1.27 21.80 27.81
CA ILE A 57 -0.60 20.66 27.17
C ILE A 57 0.80 21.06 26.68
N LEU A 58 0.93 22.20 26.00
CA LEU A 58 2.18 22.64 25.37
C LEU A 58 3.42 22.62 26.28
N PRO A 59 3.36 22.97 27.58
CA PRO A 59 4.54 22.92 28.46
C PRO A 59 4.99 21.51 28.87
N LEU A 60 4.17 20.48 28.65
CA LEU A 60 4.41 19.13 29.19
C LEU A 60 5.52 18.37 28.48
N TYR A 61 5.85 18.71 27.23
CA TYR A 61 6.73 17.93 26.35
C TYR A 61 7.69 18.81 25.56
N ASP A 62 8.74 18.20 25.02
CA ASP A 62 9.74 18.84 24.16
C ASP A 62 9.56 18.45 22.69
N VAL A 63 9.01 17.26 22.44
CA VAL A 63 8.78 16.70 21.11
C VAL A 63 7.35 16.17 21.02
N LEU A 64 6.66 16.49 19.92
CA LEU A 64 5.36 15.93 19.56
C LEU A 64 5.55 14.86 18.50
N VAL A 65 5.16 13.61 18.81
CA VAL A 65 5.13 12.50 17.86
C VAL A 65 3.70 12.34 17.37
N LEU A 66 3.48 12.52 16.06
CA LEU A 66 2.17 12.38 15.42
C LEU A 66 1.99 10.98 14.86
N SER A 67 0.84 10.37 15.14
CA SER A 67 0.37 9.23 14.33
C SER A 67 0.03 9.67 12.91
N PRO A 68 0.22 8.83 11.87
CA PRO A 68 0.00 9.22 10.46
C PRO A 68 -1.41 9.72 10.14
N GLY A 69 -2.42 9.28 10.90
CA GLY A 69 -3.81 9.73 10.78
C GLY A 69 -4.04 11.18 11.21
N ILE A 70 -3.18 11.74 12.08
CA ILE A 70 -3.30 13.11 12.57
C ILE A 70 -2.72 14.08 11.54
N PRO A 71 -3.49 15.07 11.06
CA PRO A 71 -2.99 16.04 10.08
C PRO A 71 -1.91 16.95 10.67
N VAL A 72 -0.89 17.29 9.85
CA VAL A 72 0.21 18.19 10.28
C VAL A 72 -0.23 19.65 10.47
N ASN A 73 -1.42 20.02 9.97
CA ASN A 73 -2.08 21.32 10.18
C ASN A 73 -3.03 21.30 11.39
N HIS A 74 -3.11 20.20 12.14
CA HIS A 74 -3.85 20.15 13.39
C HIS A 74 -3.34 21.24 14.36
N GLU A 75 -4.26 21.89 15.09
CA GLU A 75 -3.95 23.04 15.94
C GLU A 75 -2.80 22.79 16.91
N LEU A 76 -2.79 21.65 17.62
CA LEU A 76 -1.70 21.28 18.52
C LEU A 76 -0.35 21.18 17.82
N ALA A 77 -0.31 20.59 16.61
CA ALA A 77 0.91 20.46 15.83
C ALA A 77 1.44 21.84 15.37
N VAL A 78 0.53 22.72 14.92
CA VAL A 78 0.86 24.08 14.52
C VAL A 78 1.38 24.90 15.71
N LEU A 79 0.70 24.85 16.84
CA LEU A 79 1.12 25.53 18.06
C LEU A 79 2.47 25.01 18.57
N THR A 80 2.67 23.69 18.55
CA THR A 80 3.96 23.06 18.91
C THR A 80 5.11 23.64 18.06
N LYS A 81 4.94 23.72 16.74
CA LYS A 81 5.95 24.32 15.86
C LYS A 81 6.19 25.80 16.17
N LYS A 82 5.14 26.58 16.47
CA LYS A 82 5.25 28.00 16.82
C LYS A 82 6.05 28.23 18.12
N THR A 83 6.07 27.26 19.03
CA THR A 83 6.90 27.34 20.27
C THR A 83 8.35 26.88 20.02
N GLY A 84 8.75 26.57 18.79
CA GLY A 84 10.10 26.10 18.46
C GLY A 84 10.34 24.61 18.78
N LYS A 85 9.33 23.87 19.23
CA LYS A 85 9.43 22.44 19.54
C LYS A 85 9.29 21.60 18.26
N ARG A 86 9.87 20.41 18.27
CA ARG A 86 9.84 19.50 17.12
C ARG A 86 8.51 18.75 17.04
N VAL A 87 8.02 18.62 15.81
CA VAL A 87 6.90 17.74 15.45
C VAL A 87 7.45 16.71 14.49
N ILE A 88 7.39 15.44 14.86
CA ILE A 88 7.88 14.30 14.06
C ILE A 88 6.79 13.25 13.94
N GLY A 89 6.94 12.34 13.00
CA GLY A 89 6.09 11.16 12.87
C GLY A 89 6.75 9.89 13.41
N GLU A 90 6.00 8.81 13.40
CA GLU A 90 6.46 7.49 13.86
C GLU A 90 7.67 6.99 13.06
N ILE A 91 7.70 7.22 11.73
CA ILE A 91 8.83 6.84 10.86
C ILE A 91 10.10 7.62 11.19
N GLU A 92 9.99 8.93 11.42
CA GLU A 92 11.12 9.75 11.87
C GLU A 92 11.64 9.29 13.22
N LEU A 93 10.74 8.98 14.16
CA LEU A 93 11.12 8.42 15.45
C LEU A 93 11.84 7.08 15.30
N GLY A 94 11.31 6.17 14.49
CA GLY A 94 11.94 4.89 14.22
C GLY A 94 13.34 5.06 13.63
N TYR A 95 13.52 5.98 12.68
CA TYR A 95 14.82 6.32 12.12
C TYR A 95 15.80 6.82 13.18
N LEU A 96 15.36 7.68 14.10
CA LEU A 96 16.21 8.21 15.16
C LEU A 96 16.64 7.15 16.18
N LEU A 97 15.87 6.09 16.34
CA LEU A 97 16.11 5.03 17.32
C LEU A 97 16.82 3.80 16.71
N THR A 98 16.80 3.63 15.39
CA THR A 98 17.43 2.46 14.75
C THR A 98 18.90 2.70 14.42
N LYS A 99 19.68 1.60 14.33
CA LYS A 99 21.01 1.56 13.73
C LYS A 99 21.02 0.82 12.39
N SER A 100 19.94 0.15 12.07
CA SER A 100 19.81 -0.69 10.87
C SER A 100 19.74 0.14 9.60
N PRO A 101 20.41 -0.28 8.51
CA PRO A 101 20.20 0.31 7.21
C PRO A 101 18.74 0.10 6.76
N ILE A 102 18.14 1.14 6.16
CA ILE A 102 16.73 1.15 5.80
C ILE A 102 16.57 1.06 4.28
N VAL A 103 15.73 0.13 3.83
CA VAL A 103 15.14 0.10 2.49
C VAL A 103 13.73 0.67 2.60
N ALA A 104 13.52 1.88 2.10
CA ALA A 104 12.25 2.58 2.21
C ALA A 104 11.54 2.61 0.86
N VAL A 105 10.35 2.00 0.77
CA VAL A 105 9.58 1.91 -0.46
C VAL A 105 8.33 2.79 -0.37
N THR A 106 8.18 3.72 -1.32
CA THR A 106 6.98 4.54 -1.48
C THR A 106 6.46 4.51 -2.92
N GLY A 107 5.29 5.03 -3.11
CA GLY A 107 4.60 5.10 -4.39
C GLY A 107 3.11 5.31 -4.15
N THR A 108 2.36 5.62 -5.16
CA THR A 108 0.90 5.59 -5.06
C THR A 108 0.45 4.14 -4.91
N ASN A 109 0.87 3.27 -5.82
CA ASN A 109 0.52 1.86 -5.84
C ASN A 109 1.76 0.95 -5.83
N GLY A 110 1.58 -0.33 -5.54
CA GLY A 110 2.64 -1.34 -5.61
C GLY A 110 3.54 -1.48 -4.37
N LYS A 111 3.47 -0.55 -3.40
CA LYS A 111 4.32 -0.54 -2.21
C LYS A 111 4.39 -1.89 -1.49
N THR A 112 3.24 -2.40 -1.07
CA THR A 112 3.14 -3.66 -0.32
C THR A 112 3.69 -4.83 -1.13
N THR A 113 3.31 -4.94 -2.41
CA THR A 113 3.82 -6.00 -3.31
C THR A 113 5.34 -5.93 -3.42
N THR A 114 5.90 -4.73 -3.62
CA THR A 114 7.34 -4.55 -3.76
C THR A 114 8.09 -4.90 -2.47
N VAL A 115 7.64 -4.43 -1.30
CA VAL A 115 8.30 -4.80 -0.03
C VAL A 115 8.18 -6.28 0.28
N SER A 116 7.06 -6.94 -0.09
CA SER A 116 6.91 -8.37 0.08
C SER A 116 7.79 -9.18 -0.85
N ILE A 117 8.01 -8.73 -2.11
CA ILE A 117 8.97 -9.37 -3.01
C ILE A 117 10.39 -9.23 -2.43
N ILE A 118 10.77 -8.01 -1.99
CA ILE A 118 12.07 -7.77 -1.35
C ILE A 118 12.24 -8.67 -0.13
N ASP A 119 11.25 -8.72 0.77
CA ASP A 119 11.22 -9.58 1.97
C ASP A 119 11.51 -11.04 1.60
N LYS A 120 10.79 -11.60 0.63
CA LYS A 120 10.98 -12.99 0.18
C LYS A 120 12.34 -13.23 -0.47
N ILE A 121 12.85 -12.29 -1.26
CA ILE A 121 14.19 -12.42 -1.86
C ILE A 121 15.27 -12.41 -0.76
N LEU A 122 15.16 -11.51 0.23
CA LEU A 122 16.11 -11.44 1.33
C LEU A 122 16.04 -12.68 2.23
N GLU A 123 14.82 -13.22 2.46
CA GLU A 123 14.63 -14.49 3.17
C GLU A 123 15.31 -15.65 2.43
N THR A 124 15.10 -15.78 1.12
CA THR A 124 15.71 -16.83 0.28
C THR A 124 17.24 -16.66 0.17
N ALA A 125 17.72 -15.44 0.15
CA ALA A 125 19.15 -15.11 0.13
C ALA A 125 19.81 -15.16 1.54
N GLU A 126 19.08 -15.56 2.58
CA GLU A 126 19.52 -15.62 3.99
C GLU A 126 20.06 -14.27 4.52
N ILE A 127 19.60 -13.16 3.99
CA ILE A 127 19.96 -11.81 4.44
C ILE A 127 19.03 -11.40 5.58
N LYS A 128 19.61 -11.13 6.77
CA LYS A 128 18.85 -10.75 7.97
C LYS A 128 18.11 -9.44 7.78
N HIS A 129 16.81 -9.44 7.97
CA HIS A 129 15.98 -8.25 7.82
C HIS A 129 14.70 -8.32 8.66
N GLU A 130 14.03 -7.18 8.82
CA GLU A 130 12.71 -7.04 9.41
C GLU A 130 11.82 -6.20 8.49
N LEU A 131 10.62 -6.71 8.20
CA LEU A 131 9.60 -5.98 7.43
C LEU A 131 8.70 -5.17 8.36
N CYS A 132 8.44 -3.89 8.02
CA CYS A 132 7.64 -2.99 8.86
C CYS A 132 7.07 -1.79 8.06
N GLY A 133 6.45 -0.85 8.76
CA GLY A 133 6.04 0.45 8.22
C GLY A 133 4.53 0.62 8.09
N ASN A 134 4.06 1.17 6.98
CA ASN A 134 2.66 1.56 6.76
C ASN A 134 1.68 0.38 6.80
N VAL A 135 2.08 -0.80 6.36
CA VAL A 135 1.28 -2.02 6.38
C VAL A 135 1.86 -3.01 7.37
N GLY A 136 0.98 -3.66 8.13
CA GLY A 136 1.35 -4.68 9.10
C GLY A 136 1.82 -4.12 10.43
N ILE A 137 3.12 -4.11 10.65
CA ILE A 137 3.75 -3.77 11.94
C ILE A 137 4.42 -2.40 11.85
N PRO A 138 4.11 -1.45 12.78
CA PRO A 138 4.78 -0.16 12.83
C PRO A 138 6.31 -0.29 12.94
N PHE A 139 7.06 0.64 12.36
CA PHE A 139 8.52 0.62 12.40
C PHE A 139 9.05 0.61 13.83
N THR A 140 8.51 1.49 14.68
CA THR A 140 8.94 1.60 16.09
C THR A 140 8.72 0.31 16.89
N SER A 141 7.78 -0.57 16.51
CA SER A 141 7.61 -1.89 17.14
C SER A 141 8.79 -2.85 16.90
N LYS A 142 9.64 -2.56 15.91
CA LYS A 142 10.77 -3.41 15.52
C LYS A 142 12.12 -2.91 16.04
N ILE A 143 12.18 -1.78 16.74
CA ILE A 143 13.44 -1.11 17.13
C ILE A 143 14.39 -2.05 17.89
N LYS A 144 13.88 -2.88 18.80
CA LYS A 144 14.71 -3.85 19.53
C LYS A 144 15.45 -4.83 18.63
N ARG A 145 14.84 -5.22 17.50
CA ARG A 145 15.45 -6.09 16.48
C ARG A 145 16.31 -5.32 15.50
N LEU A 146 16.00 -4.04 15.28
CA LEU A 146 16.70 -3.12 14.40
C LEU A 146 17.78 -2.31 15.14
N SER A 147 18.44 -2.92 16.12
CA SER A 147 19.47 -2.28 16.95
C SER A 147 20.91 -2.50 16.44
N SER A 148 21.07 -3.24 15.33
CA SER A 148 22.36 -3.61 14.74
C SER A 148 22.42 -3.25 13.26
N TYR A 149 23.61 -2.93 12.78
CA TYR A 149 23.88 -2.72 11.35
C TYR A 149 23.77 -4.00 10.51
N ASP A 150 23.77 -5.18 11.14
CA ASP A 150 23.69 -6.49 10.47
C ASP A 150 22.25 -6.90 10.11
N VAL A 151 21.25 -6.14 10.56
CA VAL A 151 19.84 -6.40 10.27
C VAL A 151 19.30 -5.26 9.42
N LEU A 152 18.73 -5.57 8.26
CA LEU A 152 18.10 -4.55 7.40
C LEU A 152 16.68 -4.25 7.86
N CYS A 153 16.26 -3.00 7.70
CA CYS A 153 14.87 -2.60 7.83
C CYS A 153 14.24 -2.44 6.45
N VAL A 154 13.29 -3.28 6.07
CA VAL A 154 12.48 -3.10 4.85
C VAL A 154 11.17 -2.42 5.25
N ALA A 155 10.98 -1.18 4.82
CA ALA A 155 9.87 -0.35 5.28
C ALA A 155 8.98 0.14 4.13
N GLU A 156 7.68 -0.15 4.24
CA GLU A 156 6.66 0.52 3.41
C GLU A 156 6.38 1.91 3.99
N ILE A 157 6.50 2.97 3.16
CA ILE A 157 6.31 4.36 3.59
C ILE A 157 5.18 5.03 2.80
N SER A 158 4.15 5.52 3.50
CA SER A 158 3.06 6.30 2.92
C SER A 158 3.42 7.78 2.75
N SER A 159 2.65 8.51 1.94
CA SER A 159 2.78 9.98 1.82
C SER A 159 2.48 10.70 3.14
N PHE A 160 1.56 10.19 3.95
CA PHE A 160 1.22 10.75 5.26
C PHE A 160 2.40 10.66 6.24
N GLN A 161 3.11 9.54 6.24
CA GLN A 161 4.33 9.39 7.05
C GLN A 161 5.44 10.32 6.59
N LEU A 162 5.55 10.60 5.28
CA LEU A 162 6.52 11.53 4.73
C LEU A 162 6.22 13.00 5.03
N GLU A 163 5.00 13.37 5.49
CA GLU A 163 4.69 14.73 5.93
C GLU A 163 5.55 15.19 7.11
N THR A 164 6.01 14.26 7.94
CA THR A 164 6.64 14.53 9.23
C THR A 164 8.09 14.07 9.32
N VAL A 165 8.69 13.60 8.22
CA VAL A 165 10.13 13.29 8.18
C VAL A 165 10.98 14.57 8.16
N ASN A 166 12.13 14.54 8.80
CA ASN A 166 13.06 15.67 8.86
C ASN A 166 14.51 15.23 8.60
N LEU A 167 15.00 14.28 9.37
CA LEU A 167 16.35 13.71 9.25
C LEU A 167 16.35 12.36 8.56
N PHE A 168 15.18 11.78 8.31
CA PHE A 168 15.02 10.47 7.70
C PHE A 168 15.89 10.33 6.45
N CYS A 169 16.81 9.37 6.48
CA CYS A 169 17.79 9.10 5.43
C CYS A 169 17.90 7.58 5.22
N PRO A 170 17.11 6.97 4.35
CA PRO A 170 17.21 5.55 4.07
C PRO A 170 18.47 5.24 3.28
N HIS A 171 19.07 4.05 3.49
CA HIS A 171 20.17 3.55 2.66
C HIS A 171 19.71 3.34 1.21
N ILE A 172 18.52 2.79 1.03
CA ILE A 172 17.85 2.66 -0.27
C ILE A 172 16.48 3.32 -0.18
N SER A 173 16.22 4.32 -0.99
CA SER A 173 14.87 4.81 -1.26
C SER A 173 14.36 4.20 -2.57
N CYS A 174 13.10 3.77 -2.61
CA CYS A 174 12.45 3.27 -3.82
C CYS A 174 11.15 4.01 -4.06
N ILE A 175 10.99 4.64 -5.23
CA ILE A 175 9.78 5.36 -5.61
C ILE A 175 9.19 4.68 -6.85
N LEU A 176 8.02 4.02 -6.67
CA LEU A 176 7.44 3.16 -7.69
C LEU A 176 6.69 3.93 -8.78
N ASN A 177 5.80 4.82 -8.36
CA ASN A 177 4.94 5.62 -9.23
C ASN A 177 4.30 6.75 -8.43
N ILE A 178 3.90 7.83 -9.13
CA ILE A 178 3.18 8.95 -8.51
C ILE A 178 2.01 9.32 -9.42
N THR A 179 0.82 8.85 -9.07
CA THR A 179 -0.45 9.12 -9.76
C THR A 179 -1.43 9.77 -8.78
N PRO A 180 -2.48 10.47 -9.22
CA PRO A 180 -3.43 11.13 -8.33
C PRO A 180 -4.02 10.18 -7.29
N ASP A 181 -3.89 10.58 -6.01
CA ASP A 181 -4.46 9.89 -4.85
C ASP A 181 -4.39 10.81 -3.63
N HIS A 182 -5.31 10.67 -2.67
CA HIS A 182 -5.32 11.42 -1.41
C HIS A 182 -5.27 12.97 -1.57
N LEU A 183 -5.87 13.52 -2.65
CA LEU A 183 -5.85 14.95 -2.91
C LEU A 183 -6.72 15.74 -1.92
N GLU A 184 -7.68 15.11 -1.26
CA GLU A 184 -8.43 15.66 -0.14
C GLU A 184 -7.53 16.08 1.04
N ARG A 185 -6.39 15.40 1.22
CA ARG A 185 -5.38 15.74 2.25
C ARG A 185 -4.21 16.55 1.69
N HIS A 186 -3.75 16.23 0.50
CA HIS A 186 -2.55 16.85 -0.07
C HIS A 186 -2.85 18.06 -0.94
N TYR A 187 -4.13 18.33 -1.24
CA TYR A 187 -4.68 19.48 -1.97
C TYR A 187 -4.27 19.55 -3.44
N THR A 188 -3.01 19.34 -3.78
CA THR A 188 -2.51 19.42 -5.15
C THR A 188 -1.58 18.26 -5.51
N MET A 189 -1.54 17.93 -6.79
CA MET A 189 -0.62 16.92 -7.31
C MET A 189 0.84 17.30 -7.08
N GLN A 190 1.17 18.60 -7.19
CA GLN A 190 2.51 19.11 -6.92
C GLN A 190 2.95 18.85 -5.48
N ASN A 191 2.06 19.09 -4.50
CA ASN A 191 2.35 18.79 -3.10
C ASN A 191 2.49 17.28 -2.86
N TYR A 192 1.68 16.45 -3.50
CA TYR A 192 1.79 15.00 -3.40
C TYR A 192 3.11 14.48 -3.94
N VAL A 193 3.57 14.98 -5.11
CA VAL A 193 4.90 14.70 -5.68
C VAL A 193 6.01 15.14 -4.72
N TYR A 194 5.91 16.36 -4.19
CA TYR A 194 6.87 16.90 -3.22
C TYR A 194 6.96 16.02 -1.98
N LEU A 195 5.83 15.61 -1.41
CA LEU A 195 5.81 14.76 -0.21
C LEU A 195 6.49 13.41 -0.46
N LYS A 196 6.18 12.75 -1.58
CA LYS A 196 6.85 11.48 -1.91
C LYS A 196 8.33 11.64 -2.18
N SER A 197 8.75 12.74 -2.81
CA SER A 197 10.18 13.00 -3.07
C SER A 197 10.99 13.21 -1.80
N ARG A 198 10.36 13.58 -0.67
CA ARG A 198 11.04 13.76 0.63
C ARG A 198 11.78 12.53 1.13
N ILE A 199 11.40 11.34 0.68
CA ILE A 199 12.11 10.10 1.01
C ILE A 199 13.59 10.14 0.59
N THR A 200 13.96 10.99 -0.39
CA THR A 200 15.31 11.13 -0.94
C THR A 200 16.08 12.34 -0.39
N PHE A 201 15.44 13.25 0.35
CA PHE A 201 15.98 14.60 0.62
C PHE A 201 17.30 14.59 1.40
N ASN A 202 17.46 13.69 2.35
CA ASN A 202 18.66 13.62 3.18
C ASN A 202 19.70 12.62 2.64
N GLN A 203 19.38 11.88 1.60
CA GLN A 203 20.33 10.93 1.00
C GLN A 203 21.53 11.66 0.41
N ARG A 204 22.70 11.03 0.50
CA ARG A 204 23.98 11.49 -0.02
C ARG A 204 24.41 10.57 -1.16
N GLU A 205 25.58 10.80 -1.72
CA GLU A 205 26.16 9.96 -2.78
C GLU A 205 26.48 8.52 -2.34
N SER A 206 26.52 8.25 -1.04
CA SER A 206 26.71 6.91 -0.47
C SER A 206 25.44 6.06 -0.50
N GLU A 207 24.26 6.69 -0.59
CA GLU A 207 22.97 6.02 -0.61
C GLU A 207 22.46 5.81 -2.05
N PHE A 208 21.36 5.03 -2.17
CA PHE A 208 20.77 4.68 -3.45
C PHE A 208 19.32 5.16 -3.56
N ALA A 209 18.96 5.64 -4.75
CA ALA A 209 17.58 5.96 -5.10
C ALA A 209 17.14 5.10 -6.29
N VAL A 210 16.23 4.17 -6.03
CA VAL A 210 15.60 3.29 -7.05
C VAL A 210 14.36 4.01 -7.59
N LEU A 211 14.35 4.31 -8.89
CA LEU A 211 13.41 5.24 -9.52
C LEU A 211 12.80 4.65 -10.79
N ASN A 212 11.49 4.86 -10.99
CA ASN A 212 10.79 4.49 -12.22
C ASN A 212 11.11 5.49 -13.35
N ALA A 213 11.77 5.02 -14.40
CA ALA A 213 12.12 5.81 -15.58
C ALA A 213 10.94 6.03 -16.56
N ASP A 214 9.79 5.37 -16.31
CA ASP A 214 8.58 5.49 -17.10
C ASP A 214 7.58 6.49 -16.48
N ASP A 215 7.82 6.95 -15.24
CA ASP A 215 6.96 7.90 -14.52
C ASP A 215 7.46 9.34 -14.66
N LYS A 216 6.68 10.17 -15.36
CA LYS A 216 7.01 11.59 -15.62
C LYS A 216 7.10 12.46 -14.36
N ASN A 217 6.33 12.12 -13.31
CA ASN A 217 6.36 12.88 -12.06
C ASN A 217 7.66 12.60 -11.29
N ILE A 218 8.16 11.35 -11.33
CA ILE A 218 9.46 10.99 -10.75
C ILE A 218 10.60 11.66 -11.53
N LEU A 219 10.55 11.65 -12.86
CA LEU A 219 11.52 12.33 -13.71
C LEU A 219 11.62 13.82 -13.43
N SER A 220 10.50 14.49 -13.09
CA SER A 220 10.45 15.95 -12.87
C SER A 220 11.32 16.47 -11.73
N PHE A 221 11.71 15.60 -10.77
CA PHE A 221 12.57 15.98 -9.64
C PHE A 221 13.85 15.15 -9.52
N SER A 222 14.03 14.15 -10.38
CA SER A 222 15.14 13.19 -10.29
C SER A 222 16.53 13.84 -10.34
N ASP A 223 16.70 14.96 -11.05
CA ASP A 223 17.97 15.68 -11.15
C ASP A 223 18.41 16.30 -9.82
N LYS A 224 17.47 16.53 -8.89
CA LYS A 224 17.77 17.09 -7.56
C LYS A 224 18.21 16.03 -6.55
N ILE A 225 18.13 14.74 -6.89
CA ILE A 225 18.52 13.63 -6.03
C ILE A 225 20.02 13.46 -6.03
N ARG A 226 20.65 13.51 -4.86
CA ARG A 226 22.10 13.35 -4.67
C ARG A 226 22.55 11.90 -4.60
N ALA A 227 21.65 10.99 -4.16
CA ALA A 227 21.92 9.56 -4.10
C ALA A 227 22.27 8.96 -5.48
N LYS A 228 22.97 7.85 -5.50
CA LYS A 228 23.18 7.06 -6.71
C LYS A 228 21.84 6.58 -7.26
N LYS A 229 21.47 7.06 -8.44
CA LYS A 229 20.22 6.70 -9.11
C LYS A 229 20.37 5.35 -9.78
N ILE A 230 19.50 4.41 -9.41
CA ILE A 230 19.31 3.12 -10.07
C ILE A 230 17.91 3.12 -10.67
N TRP A 231 17.82 2.95 -11.96
CA TRP A 231 16.56 3.07 -12.68
C TRP A 231 15.89 1.71 -12.89
N PHE A 232 14.58 1.69 -12.95
CA PHE A 232 13.86 0.57 -13.51
C PHE A 232 12.88 1.04 -14.59
N SER A 233 12.62 0.17 -15.59
CA SER A 233 11.72 0.47 -16.69
C SER A 233 11.16 -0.81 -17.30
N SER A 234 9.85 -0.83 -17.54
CA SER A 234 9.18 -1.87 -18.32
C SER A 234 9.20 -1.59 -19.83
N GLU A 235 9.65 -0.39 -20.26
CA GLU A 235 9.51 0.09 -21.65
C GLU A 235 10.86 0.26 -22.37
N LYS A 236 11.94 0.50 -21.65
CA LYS A 236 13.25 0.81 -22.25
C LYS A 236 14.42 0.31 -21.42
N ARG A 237 15.59 0.16 -22.05
CA ARG A 237 16.85 -0.11 -21.33
C ARG A 237 17.22 1.08 -20.48
N VAL A 238 17.63 0.81 -19.24
CA VAL A 238 18.06 1.79 -18.25
C VAL A 238 19.26 1.27 -17.45
N ASP A 239 19.93 2.16 -16.71
CA ASP A 239 21.00 1.78 -15.77
C ASP A 239 20.35 1.25 -14.47
N GLY A 240 20.03 -0.06 -14.49
CA GLY A 240 19.36 -0.79 -13.44
C GLY A 240 18.54 -1.95 -13.99
N ALA A 241 17.29 -2.14 -13.56
CA ALA A 241 16.45 -3.26 -13.99
C ALA A 241 15.53 -2.90 -15.16
N TYR A 242 15.45 -3.74 -16.18
CA TYR A 242 14.57 -3.49 -17.31
C TYR A 242 14.11 -4.76 -18.03
N LEU A 243 12.98 -4.63 -18.75
CA LEU A 243 12.49 -5.65 -19.66
C LEU A 243 13.02 -5.42 -21.07
N LYS A 244 13.53 -6.47 -21.74
CA LYS A 244 13.93 -6.44 -23.14
C LYS A 244 13.69 -7.80 -23.79
N ASN A 245 12.88 -7.85 -24.83
CA ASN A 245 12.58 -9.06 -25.60
C ASN A 245 12.10 -10.22 -24.72
N GLY A 246 11.20 -9.96 -23.76
CA GLY A 246 10.65 -10.95 -22.84
C GLY A 246 11.66 -11.47 -21.79
N LYS A 247 12.78 -10.79 -21.60
CA LYS A 247 13.79 -11.10 -20.60
C LYS A 247 14.04 -9.91 -19.70
N ILE A 248 14.23 -10.18 -18.41
CA ILE A 248 14.52 -9.18 -17.39
C ILE A 248 16.03 -9.16 -17.15
N TYR A 249 16.57 -7.96 -17.15
CA TYR A 249 17.96 -7.67 -16.91
C TYR A 249 18.15 -6.74 -15.71
N TYR A 250 19.28 -6.86 -15.04
CA TYR A 250 19.81 -5.86 -14.15
C TYR A 250 21.18 -5.43 -14.69
N PHE A 251 21.28 -4.20 -15.21
CA PHE A 251 22.38 -3.77 -16.09
C PHE A 251 22.53 -4.73 -17.28
N ASP A 252 23.64 -5.46 -17.36
CA ASP A 252 23.89 -6.42 -18.44
C ASP A 252 23.65 -7.88 -18.01
N ASP A 253 23.34 -8.11 -16.72
CA ASP A 253 23.07 -9.44 -16.18
C ASP A 253 21.62 -9.84 -16.43
N MET A 254 21.40 -10.94 -17.13
CA MET A 254 20.07 -11.53 -17.27
C MET A 254 19.64 -12.19 -15.95
N ILE A 255 18.49 -11.77 -15.42
CA ILE A 255 17.92 -12.31 -14.17
C ILE A 255 17.00 -13.49 -14.46
N THR A 256 15.97 -13.29 -15.29
CA THR A 256 14.97 -14.33 -15.63
C THR A 256 14.20 -13.96 -16.91
N GLU A 257 13.33 -14.85 -17.38
CA GLU A 257 12.37 -14.57 -18.46
C GLU A 257 11.05 -14.09 -17.85
N GLU A 258 10.42 -13.06 -18.46
CA GLU A 258 9.13 -12.51 -18.04
C GLU A 258 8.05 -13.58 -17.87
N ARG A 259 7.98 -14.57 -18.80
CA ARG A 259 7.00 -15.66 -18.79
C ARG A 259 7.11 -16.60 -17.58
N LYS A 260 8.23 -16.59 -16.86
CA LYS A 260 8.45 -17.41 -15.65
C LYS A 260 7.93 -16.72 -14.39
N ILE A 261 7.65 -15.42 -14.45
CA ILE A 261 7.18 -14.66 -13.28
C ILE A 261 5.76 -15.09 -12.95
N ALA A 262 5.53 -15.46 -11.70
CA ALA A 262 4.21 -15.90 -11.24
C ALA A 262 3.20 -14.74 -11.11
N LEU A 263 3.69 -13.50 -10.90
CA LEU A 263 2.85 -12.30 -10.83
C LEU A 263 2.40 -11.83 -12.21
N ILE A 264 1.11 -11.54 -12.36
CA ILE A 264 0.50 -11.14 -13.63
C ILE A 264 0.35 -9.61 -13.67
N GLY A 265 0.54 -9.02 -14.87
CA GLY A 265 0.22 -7.64 -15.19
C GLY A 265 1.41 -6.69 -15.20
N LYS A 266 1.33 -5.65 -16.06
CA LYS A 266 2.40 -4.66 -16.28
C LYS A 266 2.82 -3.96 -14.98
N HIS A 267 1.87 -3.57 -14.14
CA HIS A 267 2.15 -2.92 -12.86
C HIS A 267 2.91 -3.83 -11.89
N ASN A 268 2.68 -5.15 -11.93
CA ASN A 268 3.44 -6.11 -11.14
C ASN A 268 4.84 -6.32 -11.69
N LEU A 269 5.01 -6.25 -13.02
CA LEU A 269 6.34 -6.23 -13.64
C LEU A 269 7.16 -5.04 -13.14
N GLU A 270 6.58 -3.83 -13.04
CA GLU A 270 7.26 -2.65 -12.49
C GLU A 270 7.64 -2.86 -11.01
N ASN A 271 6.76 -3.47 -10.20
CA ASN A 271 7.06 -3.83 -8.81
C ASN A 271 8.22 -4.84 -8.71
N VAL A 272 8.25 -5.84 -9.60
CA VAL A 272 9.32 -6.82 -9.73
C VAL A 272 10.65 -6.15 -10.08
N LEU A 273 10.67 -5.27 -11.09
CA LEU A 273 11.87 -4.56 -11.51
C LEU A 273 12.44 -3.68 -10.40
N ALA A 274 11.58 -2.98 -9.65
CA ALA A 274 11.97 -2.20 -8.48
C ALA A 274 12.55 -3.08 -7.37
N ALA A 275 11.92 -4.23 -7.10
CA ALA A 275 12.40 -5.19 -6.09
C ALA A 275 13.76 -5.79 -6.47
N ILE A 276 13.98 -6.13 -7.76
CA ILE A 276 15.28 -6.57 -8.28
C ILE A 276 16.36 -5.53 -8.00
N CYS A 277 16.10 -4.24 -8.31
CA CYS A 277 17.06 -3.18 -8.02
C CYS A 277 17.44 -3.14 -6.54
N CYS A 278 16.44 -3.14 -5.64
CA CYS A 278 16.71 -3.13 -4.20
C CYS A 278 17.49 -4.37 -3.75
N ALA A 279 17.07 -5.56 -4.17
CA ALA A 279 17.70 -6.82 -3.79
C ALA A 279 19.16 -6.93 -4.29
N LYS A 280 19.43 -6.50 -5.52
CA LYS A 280 20.79 -6.49 -6.11
C LYS A 280 21.72 -5.51 -5.39
N ILE A 281 21.24 -4.33 -4.99
CA ILE A 281 22.01 -3.38 -4.17
C ILE A 281 22.37 -4.01 -2.82
N LEU A 282 21.49 -4.84 -2.26
CA LEU A 282 21.70 -5.54 -0.98
C LEU A 282 22.53 -6.81 -1.09
N GLY A 283 22.96 -7.19 -2.31
CA GLY A 283 23.83 -8.33 -2.54
C GLY A 283 23.15 -9.67 -2.77
N ALA A 284 21.82 -9.68 -2.98
CA ALA A 284 21.12 -10.92 -3.34
C ALA A 284 21.60 -11.45 -4.70
N ASP A 285 21.79 -12.75 -4.79
CA ASP A 285 22.20 -13.41 -6.02
C ASP A 285 21.03 -13.61 -6.99
N ASN A 286 21.34 -13.92 -8.25
CA ASN A 286 20.31 -14.09 -9.28
C ASN A 286 19.44 -15.32 -9.04
N SER A 287 19.96 -16.36 -8.38
CA SER A 287 19.21 -17.60 -8.12
C SER A 287 18.11 -17.36 -7.09
N ALA A 288 18.41 -16.69 -5.98
CA ALA A 288 17.41 -16.31 -4.98
C ALA A 288 16.32 -15.39 -5.57
N ILE A 289 16.74 -14.44 -6.40
CA ILE A 289 15.79 -13.55 -7.09
C ILE A 289 14.88 -14.37 -8.03
N GLU A 290 15.42 -15.19 -8.92
CA GLU A 290 14.63 -15.99 -9.87
C GLU A 290 13.68 -16.95 -9.17
N GLU A 291 14.13 -17.65 -8.12
CA GLU A 291 13.31 -18.57 -7.32
C GLU A 291 12.06 -17.86 -6.78
N VAL A 292 12.23 -16.70 -6.16
CA VAL A 292 11.12 -15.94 -5.61
C VAL A 292 10.19 -15.44 -6.72
N LEU A 293 10.71 -14.90 -7.80
CA LEU A 293 9.88 -14.37 -8.88
C LEU A 293 9.05 -15.46 -9.57
N CYS A 294 9.56 -16.69 -9.65
CA CYS A 294 8.85 -17.84 -10.22
C CYS A 294 7.78 -18.41 -9.27
N SER A 295 7.88 -18.19 -7.96
CA SER A 295 7.01 -18.80 -6.95
C SER A 295 6.04 -17.84 -6.28
N TYR A 296 6.37 -16.55 -6.18
CA TYR A 296 5.59 -15.55 -5.47
C TYR A 296 4.33 -15.15 -6.25
N LYS A 297 3.18 -15.58 -5.77
CA LYS A 297 1.88 -15.37 -6.44
C LYS A 297 1.19 -14.05 -6.09
N GLY A 298 1.82 -13.19 -5.29
CA GLY A 298 1.27 -11.90 -4.88
C GLY A 298 0.61 -11.89 -3.50
N GLU A 299 0.17 -10.71 -3.11
CA GLU A 299 -0.56 -10.48 -1.87
C GLU A 299 -1.99 -11.00 -1.99
N ARG A 300 -2.52 -11.52 -0.90
CA ARG A 300 -3.94 -11.87 -0.80
C ARG A 300 -4.82 -10.68 -1.15
N HIS A 301 -5.92 -10.96 -1.84
CA HIS A 301 -6.91 -9.95 -2.27
C HIS A 301 -6.37 -8.89 -3.26
N ARG A 302 -5.30 -9.19 -4.00
CA ARG A 302 -4.78 -8.33 -5.07
C ARG A 302 -4.65 -9.11 -6.37
N ILE A 303 -5.69 -9.04 -7.21
CA ILE A 303 -5.86 -9.83 -8.46
C ILE A 303 -5.55 -11.31 -8.18
N GLU A 304 -5.93 -11.78 -6.98
CA GLU A 304 -5.73 -13.15 -6.54
C GLU A 304 -6.61 -14.09 -7.34
N PHE A 305 -6.02 -15.04 -8.05
CA PHE A 305 -6.78 -16.07 -8.74
C PHE A 305 -7.39 -17.03 -7.71
N VAL A 306 -8.73 -17.02 -7.60
CA VAL A 306 -9.47 -17.82 -6.63
C VAL A 306 -9.69 -19.25 -7.14
N GLY A 307 -9.93 -19.40 -8.45
CA GLY A 307 -10.13 -20.70 -9.08
C GLY A 307 -10.87 -20.62 -10.41
N HIS A 308 -10.84 -21.74 -11.13
CA HIS A 308 -11.67 -21.99 -12.30
C HIS A 308 -12.89 -22.80 -11.85
N ILE A 309 -14.07 -22.22 -11.85
CA ILE A 309 -15.30 -22.80 -11.27
C ILE A 309 -16.42 -22.64 -12.29
N SER A 310 -17.12 -23.71 -12.57
CA SER A 310 -18.25 -23.73 -13.53
C SER A 310 -17.90 -23.08 -14.88
N GLY A 311 -16.68 -23.32 -15.39
CA GLY A 311 -16.20 -22.77 -16.67
C GLY A 311 -15.72 -21.31 -16.63
N ARG A 312 -15.70 -20.63 -15.45
CA ARG A 312 -15.31 -19.23 -15.28
C ARG A 312 -14.08 -19.10 -14.40
N ASP A 313 -13.30 -18.07 -14.65
CA ASP A 313 -12.14 -17.71 -13.82
C ASP A 313 -12.52 -16.62 -12.81
N PHE A 314 -12.36 -16.89 -11.53
CA PHE A 314 -12.66 -15.91 -10.47
C PHE A 314 -11.39 -15.25 -9.96
N TYR A 315 -11.43 -13.91 -9.84
CA TYR A 315 -10.33 -13.10 -9.34
C TYR A 315 -10.79 -12.18 -8.21
N ASP A 316 -10.06 -12.21 -7.10
CA ASP A 316 -10.28 -11.33 -5.96
C ASP A 316 -9.25 -10.20 -5.96
N ASP A 317 -9.71 -8.98 -6.14
CA ASP A 317 -8.95 -7.75 -6.04
C ASP A 317 -9.60 -6.79 -5.01
N SER A 318 -10.11 -7.35 -3.93
CA SER A 318 -10.79 -6.59 -2.86
C SER A 318 -9.92 -5.47 -2.28
N LYS A 319 -8.60 -5.54 -2.42
CA LYS A 319 -7.63 -4.52 -2.01
C LYS A 319 -7.64 -3.27 -2.92
N ALA A 320 -8.29 -3.31 -4.07
CA ALA A 320 -8.52 -2.15 -4.95
C ALA A 320 -9.57 -1.22 -4.34
N THR A 321 -9.15 -0.35 -3.44
CA THR A 321 -10.02 0.58 -2.71
C THR A 321 -10.09 1.98 -3.33
N ASN A 322 -9.56 2.16 -4.54
CA ASN A 322 -9.64 3.38 -5.34
C ASN A 322 -9.76 3.06 -6.84
N THR A 323 -10.17 4.05 -7.62
CA THR A 323 -10.41 3.94 -9.07
C THR A 323 -9.15 3.50 -9.84
N TYR A 324 -7.98 4.05 -9.50
CA TYR A 324 -6.73 3.72 -10.18
C TYR A 324 -6.35 2.24 -10.04
N SER A 325 -6.53 1.67 -8.84
CA SER A 325 -6.26 0.25 -8.61
C SER A 325 -7.20 -0.64 -9.43
N ALA A 326 -8.49 -0.30 -9.49
CA ALA A 326 -9.46 -1.04 -10.29
C ALA A 326 -9.15 -0.94 -11.81
N ILE A 327 -8.76 0.23 -12.31
CA ILE A 327 -8.28 0.41 -13.69
C ILE A 327 -7.09 -0.51 -13.98
N SER A 328 -6.15 -0.61 -13.06
CA SER A 328 -4.99 -1.51 -13.19
C SER A 328 -5.40 -2.99 -13.28
N ALA A 329 -6.37 -3.42 -12.48
CA ALA A 329 -6.91 -4.77 -12.52
C ALA A 329 -7.63 -5.07 -13.83
N ILE A 330 -8.49 -4.14 -14.29
CA ILE A 330 -9.18 -4.24 -15.59
C ILE A 330 -8.19 -4.39 -16.74
N ARG A 331 -7.11 -3.61 -16.75
CA ARG A 331 -6.05 -3.71 -17.75
C ARG A 331 -5.28 -5.02 -17.71
N THR A 332 -5.25 -5.69 -16.57
CA THR A 332 -4.54 -6.95 -16.36
C THR A 332 -5.31 -8.15 -16.88
N ILE A 333 -6.61 -8.22 -16.62
CA ILE A 333 -7.46 -9.32 -17.04
C ILE A 333 -7.83 -9.13 -18.52
N LYS A 334 -7.40 -10.04 -19.39
CA LYS A 334 -7.61 -9.96 -20.86
C LYS A 334 -8.79 -10.76 -21.36
N LYS A 335 -9.37 -11.62 -20.54
CA LYS A 335 -10.59 -12.37 -20.86
C LYS A 335 -11.81 -11.45 -20.85
N PRO A 336 -12.89 -11.78 -21.58
CA PRO A 336 -14.17 -11.13 -21.35
C PRO A 336 -14.53 -11.21 -19.87
N THR A 337 -14.93 -10.08 -19.28
CA THR A 337 -14.97 -9.94 -17.81
C THR A 337 -16.31 -9.40 -17.35
N ILE A 338 -16.87 -9.98 -16.28
CA ILE A 338 -17.91 -9.38 -15.45
C ILE A 338 -17.22 -8.75 -14.25
N LEU A 339 -17.37 -7.43 -14.11
CA LEU A 339 -16.69 -6.64 -13.09
C LEU A 339 -17.64 -6.31 -11.95
N ILE A 340 -17.25 -6.62 -10.70
CA ILE A 340 -18.01 -6.23 -9.50
C ILE A 340 -17.32 -4.99 -8.91
N LEU A 341 -18.06 -3.86 -8.88
CA LEU A 341 -17.63 -2.58 -8.34
C LEU A 341 -18.48 -2.17 -7.15
N GLY A 342 -17.95 -1.32 -6.29
CA GLY A 342 -18.70 -0.64 -5.24
C GLY A 342 -18.22 -0.93 -3.82
N GLY A 343 -18.82 -0.23 -2.89
CA GLY A 343 -18.46 -0.23 -1.47
C GLY A 343 -18.81 1.12 -0.85
N LYS A 344 -18.06 1.53 0.19
CA LYS A 344 -18.28 2.79 0.89
C LYS A 344 -17.99 4.00 0.01
N GLU A 345 -18.98 4.86 -0.13
CA GLU A 345 -18.83 6.14 -0.85
C GLU A 345 -17.83 7.07 -0.16
N LYS A 346 -16.96 7.70 -0.97
CA LYS A 346 -15.92 8.65 -0.50
C LYS A 346 -15.87 9.95 -1.31
N GLY A 347 -16.82 10.16 -2.23
CA GLY A 347 -16.82 11.32 -3.14
C GLY A 347 -15.75 11.23 -4.23
N GLU A 348 -15.34 10.02 -4.62
CA GLU A 348 -14.43 9.82 -5.76
C GLU A 348 -15.16 10.05 -7.09
N GLU A 349 -14.42 10.54 -8.09
CA GLU A 349 -14.92 10.68 -9.46
C GLU A 349 -14.68 9.38 -10.24
N TYR A 350 -15.73 8.80 -10.81
CA TYR A 350 -15.66 7.51 -11.50
C TYR A 350 -15.62 7.62 -13.03
N GLY A 351 -15.60 8.84 -13.58
CA GLY A 351 -15.59 9.05 -15.05
C GLY A 351 -14.43 8.34 -15.75
N GLU A 352 -13.20 8.50 -15.26
CA GLU A 352 -12.02 7.86 -15.83
C GLU A 352 -12.12 6.32 -15.79
N LEU A 353 -12.66 5.76 -14.71
CA LEU A 353 -12.89 4.33 -14.57
C LEU A 353 -13.83 3.79 -15.67
N PHE A 354 -14.97 4.44 -15.91
CA PHE A 354 -15.92 3.99 -16.93
C PHE A 354 -15.42 4.23 -18.35
N GLU A 355 -14.61 5.27 -18.60
CA GLU A 355 -13.92 5.43 -19.89
C GLU A 355 -12.90 4.31 -20.15
N GLU A 356 -12.26 3.79 -19.12
CA GLU A 356 -11.36 2.64 -19.24
C GLU A 356 -12.14 1.32 -19.43
N ILE A 357 -13.24 1.13 -18.70
CA ILE A 357 -14.14 -0.02 -18.86
C ILE A 357 -14.58 -0.17 -20.31
N LYS A 358 -15.00 0.90 -20.96
CA LYS A 358 -15.43 0.92 -22.37
C LYS A 358 -14.34 0.45 -23.36
N LYS A 359 -13.08 0.63 -23.03
CA LYS A 359 -11.93 0.25 -23.86
C LYS A 359 -11.39 -1.14 -23.54
N SER A 360 -11.92 -1.76 -22.51
CA SER A 360 -11.43 -3.02 -21.96
C SER A 360 -12.21 -4.24 -22.43
N SER A 361 -11.91 -5.41 -21.87
CA SER A 361 -12.65 -6.65 -22.06
C SER A 361 -13.88 -6.80 -21.13
N VAL A 362 -14.24 -5.77 -20.35
CA VAL A 362 -15.41 -5.82 -19.47
C VAL A 362 -16.69 -5.81 -20.28
N LYS A 363 -17.51 -6.85 -20.12
CA LYS A 363 -18.82 -7.01 -20.76
C LYS A 363 -19.91 -6.33 -19.94
N TYR A 364 -19.92 -6.63 -18.65
CA TYR A 364 -20.95 -6.20 -17.69
C TYR A 364 -20.32 -5.71 -16.42
N VAL A 365 -20.97 -4.74 -15.77
CA VAL A 365 -20.60 -4.23 -14.44
C VAL A 365 -21.74 -4.51 -13.48
N VAL A 366 -21.44 -5.19 -12.38
CA VAL A 366 -22.35 -5.33 -11.24
C VAL A 366 -21.94 -4.33 -10.17
N LEU A 367 -22.87 -3.46 -9.77
CA LEU A 367 -22.64 -2.43 -8.77
C LEU A 367 -23.21 -2.84 -7.42
N THR A 368 -22.45 -2.66 -6.34
CA THR A 368 -22.90 -2.99 -4.98
C THR A 368 -22.51 -1.92 -3.94
N GLY A 369 -23.08 -1.98 -2.75
CA GLY A 369 -22.75 -1.08 -1.64
C GLY A 369 -23.25 0.36 -1.79
N ASP A 370 -22.73 1.26 -0.94
CA ASP A 370 -23.20 2.65 -0.82
C ASP A 370 -22.91 3.51 -2.07
N SER A 371 -21.83 3.23 -2.80
CA SER A 371 -21.40 4.01 -4.00
C SER A 371 -22.19 3.68 -5.27
N MET A 372 -23.09 2.72 -5.22
CA MET A 372 -23.83 2.17 -6.37
C MET A 372 -24.51 3.23 -7.23
N GLU A 373 -25.27 4.15 -6.61
CA GLU A 373 -26.01 5.18 -7.36
C GLU A 373 -25.07 6.19 -8.04
N HIS A 374 -23.99 6.57 -7.38
CA HIS A 374 -23.00 7.51 -7.91
C HIS A 374 -22.24 6.88 -9.10
N MET A 375 -21.82 5.63 -8.97
CA MET A 375 -21.17 4.88 -10.04
C MET A 375 -22.12 4.70 -11.24
N GLN A 376 -23.39 4.39 -11.01
CA GLN A 376 -24.37 4.23 -12.08
C GLN A 376 -24.59 5.54 -12.87
N LYS A 377 -24.67 6.67 -12.17
CA LYS A 377 -24.75 8.00 -12.83
C LYS A 377 -23.51 8.28 -13.67
N SER A 378 -22.32 7.96 -13.14
CA SER A 378 -21.06 8.13 -13.85
C SER A 378 -20.96 7.24 -15.09
N ALA A 379 -21.40 5.99 -15.00
CA ALA A 379 -21.45 5.04 -16.12
C ALA A 379 -22.32 5.57 -17.26
N ILE A 380 -23.56 5.98 -16.94
CA ILE A 380 -24.51 6.57 -17.90
C ILE A 380 -23.91 7.83 -18.54
N GLY A 381 -23.31 8.72 -17.71
CA GLY A 381 -22.65 9.94 -18.19
C GLY A 381 -21.51 9.69 -19.16
N CYS A 382 -20.82 8.56 -19.04
CA CYS A 382 -19.78 8.09 -19.96
C CYS A 382 -20.33 7.28 -21.16
N GLY A 383 -21.65 7.02 -21.23
CA GLY A 383 -22.27 6.22 -22.28
C GLY A 383 -22.00 4.71 -22.15
N PHE A 384 -21.83 4.22 -20.94
CA PHE A 384 -21.77 2.78 -20.62
C PHE A 384 -23.06 2.36 -19.92
N TYR A 385 -23.85 1.47 -20.54
CA TYR A 385 -25.20 1.13 -20.11
C TYR A 385 -25.33 -0.30 -19.55
N ASP A 386 -24.30 -1.13 -19.75
CA ASP A 386 -24.31 -2.53 -19.28
C ASP A 386 -23.95 -2.64 -17.80
N VAL A 387 -24.78 -1.98 -16.98
CA VAL A 387 -24.58 -1.81 -15.54
C VAL A 387 -25.79 -2.37 -14.78
N TYR A 388 -25.55 -3.26 -13.86
CA TYR A 388 -26.54 -4.01 -13.09
C TYR A 388 -26.40 -3.73 -11.60
N PRO A 389 -27.29 -2.91 -10.99
CA PRO A 389 -27.23 -2.63 -9.57
C PRO A 389 -27.79 -3.79 -8.72
N GLU A 390 -27.02 -4.23 -7.73
CA GLU A 390 -27.44 -5.20 -6.71
C GLU A 390 -26.80 -4.84 -5.37
N LYS A 391 -27.60 -4.39 -4.43
CA LYS A 391 -27.10 -3.84 -3.16
C LYS A 391 -26.46 -4.89 -2.25
N ASP A 392 -27.00 -6.11 -2.25
CA ASP A 392 -26.48 -7.21 -1.44
C ASP A 392 -25.23 -7.80 -2.07
N PHE A 393 -24.15 -7.84 -1.31
CA PHE A 393 -22.84 -8.30 -1.81
C PHE A 393 -22.85 -9.74 -2.34
N TYR A 394 -23.54 -10.65 -1.66
CA TYR A 394 -23.59 -12.06 -2.08
C TYR A 394 -24.48 -12.25 -3.31
N LYS A 395 -25.58 -11.51 -3.40
CA LYS A 395 -26.43 -11.50 -4.59
C LYS A 395 -25.71 -10.86 -5.78
N ALA A 396 -24.86 -9.85 -5.53
CA ALA A 396 -24.01 -9.25 -6.59
C ALA A 396 -23.04 -10.28 -7.18
N ILE A 397 -22.46 -11.15 -6.36
CA ILE A 397 -21.60 -12.25 -6.83
C ILE A 397 -22.42 -13.24 -7.68
N ALA A 398 -23.60 -13.66 -7.20
CA ALA A 398 -24.48 -14.56 -7.94
C ALA A 398 -24.98 -13.94 -9.26
N LEU A 399 -25.27 -12.64 -9.27
CA LEU A 399 -25.65 -11.91 -10.48
C LEU A 399 -24.50 -11.85 -11.50
N ALA A 400 -23.26 -11.62 -11.03
CA ALA A 400 -22.08 -11.63 -11.89
C ALA A 400 -21.86 -13.01 -12.53
N GLU A 401 -22.09 -14.09 -11.80
CA GLU A 401 -22.05 -15.44 -12.32
C GLU A 401 -23.17 -15.68 -13.35
N TYR A 402 -24.39 -15.28 -13.06
CA TYR A 402 -25.54 -15.39 -13.98
C TYR A 402 -25.31 -14.66 -15.30
N LEU A 403 -24.66 -13.50 -15.28
CA LEU A 403 -24.34 -12.68 -16.47
C LEU A 403 -23.16 -13.21 -17.27
N SER A 404 -22.38 -14.14 -16.74
CA SER A 404 -21.16 -14.65 -17.36
C SER A 404 -21.42 -15.87 -18.24
N ASP A 405 -20.60 -15.99 -19.29
CA ASP A 405 -20.53 -17.17 -20.15
C ASP A 405 -19.32 -18.05 -19.82
N ASP A 406 -19.28 -19.27 -20.36
CA ASP A 406 -18.09 -20.14 -20.28
C ASP A 406 -16.86 -19.45 -20.88
N GLY A 407 -15.75 -19.49 -20.14
CA GLY A 407 -14.50 -18.85 -20.51
C GLY A 407 -14.35 -17.41 -19.98
N ASP A 408 -15.40 -16.80 -19.46
CA ASP A 408 -15.35 -15.45 -18.89
C ASP A 408 -14.56 -15.40 -17.58
N ALA A 409 -14.13 -14.20 -17.22
CA ALA A 409 -13.60 -13.88 -15.90
C ALA A 409 -14.64 -13.13 -15.06
N ILE A 410 -14.71 -13.42 -13.76
CA ILE A 410 -15.46 -12.65 -12.77
C ILE A 410 -14.44 -11.99 -11.85
N LEU A 411 -14.39 -10.66 -11.87
CA LEU A 411 -13.40 -9.86 -11.15
C LEU A 411 -14.07 -9.01 -10.08
N LEU A 412 -13.80 -9.28 -8.81
CA LEU A 412 -14.09 -8.34 -7.73
C LEU A 412 -12.96 -7.31 -7.67
N SER A 413 -13.18 -6.08 -8.16
CA SER A 413 -12.23 -4.98 -8.03
C SER A 413 -12.97 -3.68 -7.69
N PRO A 414 -13.32 -3.48 -6.42
CA PRO A 414 -14.41 -2.62 -5.99
C PRO A 414 -14.25 -1.12 -6.26
N ALA A 415 -13.04 -0.61 -6.48
CA ALA A 415 -12.71 0.81 -6.58
C ALA A 415 -13.07 1.64 -5.32
N CYS A 416 -13.66 1.02 -4.30
CA CYS A 416 -14.14 1.64 -3.06
C CYS A 416 -13.63 0.91 -1.82
N SER A 417 -13.57 1.62 -0.69
CA SER A 417 -13.35 0.96 0.60
C SER A 417 -14.54 0.06 0.98
N SER A 418 -14.32 -0.83 1.96
CA SER A 418 -15.28 -1.88 2.34
C SER A 418 -16.12 -1.54 3.57
N PHE A 419 -15.97 -0.34 4.15
CA PHE A 419 -16.52 0.02 5.47
C PHE A 419 -18.05 0.20 5.52
N ASP A 420 -18.74 0.01 4.41
CA ASP A 420 -20.20 -0.07 4.34
C ASP A 420 -20.75 -1.41 4.84
N CYS A 421 -20.11 -2.53 4.48
CA CYS A 421 -20.57 -3.88 4.82
C CYS A 421 -19.52 -4.72 5.58
N PHE A 422 -18.25 -4.34 5.56
CA PHE A 422 -17.13 -5.12 6.12
C PHE A 422 -16.20 -4.25 6.97
N LYS A 423 -15.51 -4.85 7.93
CA LYS A 423 -14.54 -4.15 8.79
C LYS A 423 -13.30 -3.67 8.04
N ASN A 424 -12.96 -4.34 6.95
CA ASN A 424 -11.79 -4.03 6.11
C ASN A 424 -11.88 -4.79 4.77
N TYR A 425 -11.00 -4.44 3.83
CA TYR A 425 -10.94 -5.09 2.52
C TYR A 425 -10.63 -6.60 2.58
N SER A 426 -9.88 -7.05 3.59
CA SER A 426 -9.55 -8.47 3.74
C SER A 426 -10.79 -9.30 4.09
N GLU A 427 -11.66 -8.81 4.98
CA GLU A 427 -12.92 -9.47 5.30
C GLU A 427 -13.84 -9.54 4.07
N ARG A 428 -13.90 -8.49 3.23
CA ARG A 428 -14.64 -8.50 1.96
C ARG A 428 -14.06 -9.53 0.97
N GLY A 429 -12.74 -9.60 0.85
CA GLY A 429 -12.08 -10.59 -0.01
C GLY A 429 -12.30 -12.03 0.47
N GLU A 430 -12.18 -12.30 1.78
CA GLU A 430 -12.48 -13.63 2.32
C GLU A 430 -13.95 -14.02 2.09
N ALA A 431 -14.89 -13.07 2.24
CA ALA A 431 -16.29 -13.30 1.95
C ALA A 431 -16.53 -13.66 0.46
N PHE A 432 -15.84 -12.96 -0.46
CA PHE A 432 -15.87 -13.29 -1.88
C PHE A 432 -15.32 -14.69 -2.16
N ILE A 433 -14.11 -14.98 -1.68
CA ILE A 433 -13.46 -16.30 -1.87
C ILE A 433 -14.35 -17.42 -1.32
N LYS A 434 -14.97 -17.22 -0.15
CA LYS A 434 -15.85 -18.20 0.45
C LYS A 434 -17.11 -18.41 -0.41
N ALA A 435 -17.78 -17.33 -0.82
CA ALA A 435 -18.97 -17.43 -1.67
C ALA A 435 -18.67 -18.21 -2.96
N VAL A 436 -17.55 -17.87 -3.64
CA VAL A 436 -17.10 -18.55 -4.87
C VAL A 436 -16.83 -20.04 -4.66
N LYS A 437 -16.23 -20.43 -3.52
CA LYS A 437 -15.98 -21.84 -3.20
C LYS A 437 -17.22 -22.61 -2.83
N ASP A 438 -18.17 -21.98 -2.16
CA ASP A 438 -19.44 -22.60 -1.75
C ASP A 438 -20.30 -22.96 -2.99
N TYR A 439 -20.23 -22.17 -4.08
CA TYR A 439 -20.84 -22.54 -5.38
C TYR A 439 -20.33 -23.88 -5.91
N ASN A 440 -19.06 -24.22 -5.73
CA ASN A 440 -18.47 -25.49 -6.16
C ASN A 440 -18.95 -26.70 -5.32
N GLY A 441 -19.45 -26.47 -4.09
CA GLY A 441 -19.98 -27.50 -3.19
C GLY A 441 -21.47 -27.87 -3.45
N GLY A 442 -22.23 -26.95 -4.05
CA GLY A 442 -23.68 -27.14 -4.31
C GLY A 442 -24.00 -28.00 -5.53
N GLY A 443 -23.09 -28.15 -6.48
CA GLY A 443 -23.29 -28.93 -7.71
C GLY A 443 -23.27 -30.46 -7.59
N LYS A 444 -23.00 -30.99 -6.38
CA LYS A 444 -22.99 -32.45 -6.14
C LYS A 444 -24.27 -33.04 -5.52
N ASN A 445 -25.28 -32.22 -5.23
CA ASN A 445 -26.51 -32.70 -4.55
C ASN A 445 -27.79 -32.68 -5.40
N GLU A 446 -27.74 -32.39 -6.70
CA GLU A 446 -28.95 -32.42 -7.56
C GLU A 446 -29.08 -33.67 -8.45
N GLU A 447 -28.20 -34.67 -8.33
CA GLU A 447 -28.39 -35.95 -9.03
C GLU A 447 -29.09 -37.05 -8.23
N ASN A 448 -29.73 -36.70 -7.09
CA ASN A 448 -30.56 -37.66 -6.34
C ASN A 448 -31.87 -37.01 -5.81
N ARG A 449 -32.75 -36.60 -6.73
CA ARG A 449 -34.19 -36.51 -6.48
C ARG A 449 -35.01 -36.74 -7.74
#